data_0788d6cb91f03362f8e546d21fc85615
#
_entry.id   0788d6cb91f03362f8e546d21fc85615
#
_cell.length_a   1.000
_cell.length_b   1.000
_cell.length_c   1.000
_cell.angle_alpha   90.00
_cell.angle_beta   90.00
_cell.angle_gamma   90.00
#
_symmetry.space_group_name_H-M   'P 1'
#
loop_
_entity.id
_entity.type
_entity.pdbx_description
1 polymer ?
#
loop_
_entity_poly.entity_id
_entity_poly.type
_entity_poly.pdbx_seq_one_letter_code
_entity_poly.pdbx_strand_id
1 'polypeptide(L)'
;GFINEAFKQSIVKNIKTKKFTRGASTISMQLVKNVFLTRDKTLSRKLEEILLVYILENNRIVGKSRMLEVYFNIIEWGPNVYGIGEASQFYFQKSPSQLSLNECLFLANIIPSPRKFMYQFNSEGKLKPFAVRRDKNLINLMMRRGVIVPNDTTYQLPIYVSGNATNFIKITVKDTVKVEPTTIEEFDF
;
A
#
# COMPACT_ATOMS: atom_id res chain seq x y z
N GLY A 1 -1.29 14.24 10.40
CA GLY A 1 -0.46 15.35 10.66
C GLY A 1 0.44 15.78 9.54
N PHE A 2 0.80 17.05 9.55
CA PHE A 2 1.78 17.60 8.63
C PHE A 2 3.19 17.22 9.11
N ILE A 3 3.95 16.54 8.27
CA ILE A 3 5.39 16.40 8.44
C ILE A 3 6.00 17.67 7.83
N ASN A 4 6.20 18.71 8.66
CA ASN A 4 6.51 20.05 8.19
C ASN A 4 7.69 20.14 7.21
N GLU A 5 8.81 19.47 7.49
CA GLU A 5 10.00 19.56 6.66
C GLU A 5 9.87 18.76 5.34
N ALA A 6 9.39 17.53 5.38
CA ALA A 6 9.19 16.74 4.17
C ALA A 6 8.10 17.34 3.26
N PHE A 7 7.08 17.95 3.84
CA PHE A 7 6.01 18.63 3.11
C PHE A 7 6.52 19.91 2.44
N LYS A 8 7.26 20.78 3.16
CA LYS A 8 7.88 21.97 2.59
C LYS A 8 8.83 21.62 1.44
N GLN A 9 9.73 20.66 1.65
CA GLN A 9 10.68 20.23 0.62
C GLN A 9 9.97 19.64 -0.61
N SER A 10 8.89 18.91 -0.43
CA SER A 10 8.11 18.36 -1.53
C SER A 10 7.36 19.44 -2.30
N ILE A 11 6.76 20.42 -1.63
CA ILE A 11 6.11 21.56 -2.29
C ILE A 11 7.14 22.36 -3.08
N VAL A 12 8.25 22.74 -2.47
CA VAL A 12 9.32 23.52 -3.15
C VAL A 12 9.85 22.77 -4.37
N LYS A 13 10.07 21.46 -4.26
CA LYS A 13 10.53 20.63 -5.37
C LYS A 13 9.49 20.53 -6.48
N ASN A 14 8.24 20.34 -6.14
CA ASN A 14 7.14 20.22 -7.11
C ASN A 14 6.89 21.54 -7.85
N ILE A 15 6.99 22.67 -7.16
CA ILE A 15 6.88 24.00 -7.77
C ILE A 15 8.05 24.25 -8.73
N LYS A 16 9.29 23.95 -8.31
CA LYS A 16 10.50 24.14 -9.14
C LYS A 16 10.50 23.30 -10.41
N THR A 17 10.01 22.05 -10.32
CA THR A 17 10.03 21.11 -11.45
C THR A 17 8.78 21.16 -12.32
N LYS A 18 7.75 21.94 -11.95
CA LYS A 18 6.40 21.92 -12.56
C LYS A 18 5.80 20.50 -12.72
N LYS A 19 6.31 19.53 -11.98
CA LYS A 19 5.86 18.13 -11.97
C LYS A 19 5.68 17.67 -10.55
N PHE A 20 4.52 17.07 -10.25
CA PHE A 20 4.28 16.37 -8.98
C PHE A 20 5.03 15.03 -8.97
N THR A 21 6.35 15.09 -8.80
CA THR A 21 7.24 13.91 -8.92
C THR A 21 7.32 13.06 -7.66
N ARG A 22 6.85 13.56 -6.51
CA ARG A 22 6.88 12.84 -5.23
C ARG A 22 5.57 13.02 -4.49
N GLY A 23 4.95 11.90 -4.09
CA GLY A 23 3.75 11.92 -3.26
C GLY A 23 4.07 12.51 -1.88
N ALA A 24 3.50 13.67 -1.57
CA ALA A 24 3.60 14.33 -0.27
C ALA A 24 2.28 14.28 0.51
N SER A 25 1.33 13.44 0.09
CA SER A 25 0.03 13.33 0.75
C SER A 25 0.16 12.51 2.03
N THR A 26 -0.30 13.07 3.15
CA THR A 26 -0.46 12.36 4.42
C THR A 26 -1.69 11.45 4.40
N ILE A 27 -1.83 10.57 5.39
CA ILE A 27 -3.05 9.76 5.58
C ILE A 27 -4.28 10.68 5.69
N SER A 28 -4.19 11.77 6.46
CA SER A 28 -5.29 12.75 6.60
C SER A 28 -5.70 13.35 5.25
N MET A 29 -4.73 13.71 4.39
CA MET A 29 -5.01 14.22 3.05
C MET A 29 -5.65 13.14 2.15
N GLN A 30 -5.19 11.90 2.25
CA GLN A 30 -5.80 10.79 1.52
C GLN A 30 -7.23 10.51 1.99
N LEU A 31 -7.47 10.56 3.30
CA LEU A 31 -8.79 10.41 3.90
C LEU A 31 -9.75 11.49 3.37
N VAL A 32 -9.36 12.76 3.51
CA VAL A 32 -10.15 13.90 3.04
C VAL A 32 -10.50 13.77 1.55
N LYS A 33 -9.49 13.44 0.73
CA LYS A 33 -9.69 13.20 -0.70
C LYS A 33 -10.72 12.11 -0.97
N ASN A 34 -10.66 11.00 -0.25
CA ASN A 34 -11.53 9.86 -0.50
C ASN A 34 -12.97 10.06 0.02
N VAL A 35 -13.14 10.88 1.05
CA VAL A 35 -14.46 11.11 1.68
C VAL A 35 -15.21 12.31 1.08
N PHE A 36 -14.49 13.40 0.80
CA PHE A 36 -15.12 14.69 0.53
C PHE A 36 -14.91 15.21 -0.91
N LEU A 37 -13.94 14.67 -1.65
CA LEU A 37 -13.56 15.25 -2.93
C LEU A 37 -13.79 14.30 -4.11
N THR A 38 -14.03 14.89 -5.27
CA THR A 38 -14.15 14.16 -6.54
C THR A 38 -12.79 13.62 -7.01
N ARG A 39 -12.80 12.74 -8.02
CA ARG A 39 -11.58 12.14 -8.57
C ARG A 39 -10.78 13.04 -9.51
N ASP A 40 -11.26 14.25 -9.80
CA ASP A 40 -10.62 15.18 -10.73
C ASP A 40 -9.27 15.66 -10.20
N LYS A 41 -8.26 15.66 -11.07
CA LYS A 41 -6.89 16.03 -10.70
C LYS A 41 -6.65 17.53 -11.04
N THR A 42 -7.28 18.41 -10.29
CA THR A 42 -7.08 19.87 -10.44
C THR A 42 -6.21 20.43 -9.32
N LEU A 43 -5.60 21.59 -9.57
CA LEU A 43 -4.84 22.31 -8.54
C LEU A 43 -5.76 22.84 -7.44
N SER A 44 -6.96 23.34 -7.80
CA SER A 44 -7.98 23.78 -6.85
C SER A 44 -8.35 22.68 -5.86
N ARG A 45 -8.62 21.48 -6.36
CA ARG A 45 -8.90 20.33 -5.49
C ARG A 45 -7.74 20.04 -4.51
N LYS A 46 -6.48 20.28 -4.91
CA LYS A 46 -5.35 20.10 -4.00
C LYS A 46 -5.31 21.15 -2.88
N LEU A 47 -5.75 22.36 -3.16
CA LEU A 47 -5.92 23.41 -2.14
C LEU A 47 -7.09 23.06 -1.20
N GLU A 48 -8.20 22.56 -1.72
CA GLU A 48 -9.34 22.07 -0.92
C GLU A 48 -8.92 20.94 0.02
N GLU A 49 -8.13 19.95 -0.45
CA GLU A 49 -7.57 18.90 0.41
C GLU A 49 -6.79 19.51 1.61
N ILE A 50 -5.92 20.47 1.33
CA ILE A 50 -5.09 21.11 2.37
C ILE A 50 -5.96 21.87 3.37
N LEU A 51 -6.93 22.63 2.88
CA LEU A 51 -7.84 23.42 3.71
C LEU A 51 -8.70 22.53 4.61
N LEU A 52 -9.30 21.47 4.06
CA LEU A 52 -10.11 20.53 4.82
C LEU A 52 -9.30 19.79 5.90
N VAL A 53 -8.07 19.36 5.57
CA VAL A 53 -7.18 18.75 6.58
C VAL A 53 -6.85 19.74 7.68
N TYR A 54 -6.56 21.00 7.32
CA TYR A 54 -6.29 22.05 8.30
C TYR A 54 -7.48 22.25 9.25
N ILE A 55 -8.70 22.36 8.71
CA ILE A 55 -9.92 22.49 9.49
C ILE A 55 -10.11 21.31 10.44
N LEU A 56 -9.98 20.07 9.95
CA LEU A 56 -10.19 18.85 10.75
C LEU A 56 -9.15 18.69 11.86
N GLU A 57 -7.87 18.96 11.57
CA GLU A 57 -6.78 18.75 12.54
C GLU A 57 -6.64 19.94 13.51
N ASN A 58 -6.74 21.17 13.02
CA ASN A 58 -6.55 22.36 13.84
C ASN A 58 -7.70 22.55 14.85
N ASN A 59 -8.92 22.32 14.43
CA ASN A 59 -10.09 22.42 15.30
C ASN A 59 -10.34 21.15 16.13
N ARG A 60 -9.47 20.14 16.01
CA ARG A 60 -9.59 18.84 16.71
C ARG A 60 -10.97 18.20 16.57
N ILE A 61 -11.63 18.43 15.43
CA ILE A 61 -12.99 17.91 15.17
C ILE A 61 -13.01 16.39 15.27
N VAL A 62 -11.94 15.76 14.77
CA VAL A 62 -11.79 14.29 14.77
C VAL A 62 -10.40 13.91 15.27
N GLY A 63 -10.34 13.00 16.25
CA GLY A 63 -9.08 12.47 16.76
C GLY A 63 -8.36 11.61 15.70
N LYS A 64 -7.02 11.57 15.78
CA LYS A 64 -6.19 10.82 14.82
C LYS A 64 -6.53 9.33 14.75
N SER A 65 -6.87 8.72 15.88
CA SER A 65 -7.29 7.30 15.92
C SER A 65 -8.56 7.08 15.11
N ARG A 66 -9.55 7.96 15.24
CA ARG A 66 -10.78 7.88 14.46
C ARG A 66 -10.56 8.13 12.97
N MET A 67 -9.69 9.09 12.62
CA MET A 67 -9.29 9.30 11.23
C MET A 67 -8.64 8.05 10.62
N LEU A 68 -7.78 7.38 11.38
CA LEU A 68 -7.12 6.15 10.94
C LEU A 68 -8.11 4.99 10.79
N GLU A 69 -9.03 4.85 11.74
CA GLU A 69 -10.11 3.86 11.68
C GLU A 69 -10.97 4.04 10.42
N VAL A 70 -11.44 5.27 10.16
CA VAL A 70 -12.21 5.56 8.93
C VAL A 70 -11.37 5.30 7.69
N TYR A 71 -10.10 5.73 7.69
CA TYR A 71 -9.17 5.51 6.58
C TYR A 71 -9.08 4.03 6.21
N PHE A 72 -8.83 3.15 7.17
CA PHE A 72 -8.71 1.71 6.92
C PHE A 72 -10.00 1.07 6.41
N ASN A 73 -11.16 1.64 6.77
CA ASN A 73 -12.45 1.12 6.35
C ASN A 73 -12.90 1.61 4.96
N ILE A 74 -12.26 2.64 4.38
CA ILE A 74 -12.70 3.21 3.11
C ILE A 74 -11.71 3.08 1.96
N ILE A 75 -10.41 2.90 2.26
CA ILE A 75 -9.41 2.81 1.19
C ILE A 75 -9.53 1.51 0.39
N GLU A 76 -9.05 1.58 -0.84
CA GLU A 76 -8.88 0.41 -1.69
C GLU A 76 -7.63 -0.37 -1.27
N TRP A 77 -7.79 -1.65 -1.01
CA TRP A 77 -6.74 -2.58 -0.61
C TRP A 77 -6.33 -3.55 -1.72
N GLY A 78 -7.10 -3.62 -2.79
CA GLY A 78 -6.88 -4.49 -3.93
C GLY A 78 -7.86 -4.16 -5.06
N PRO A 79 -7.83 -4.85 -6.20
CA PRO A 79 -8.79 -4.64 -7.27
C PRO A 79 -10.23 -4.83 -6.78
N ASN A 80 -10.98 -3.73 -6.63
CA ASN A 80 -12.35 -3.70 -6.11
C ASN A 80 -12.51 -4.24 -4.67
N VAL A 81 -11.46 -4.19 -3.85
CA VAL A 81 -11.47 -4.59 -2.43
C VAL A 81 -11.37 -3.33 -1.59
N TYR A 82 -12.41 -3.00 -0.83
CA TYR A 82 -12.50 -1.78 -0.02
C TYR A 82 -12.69 -2.10 1.45
N GLY A 83 -11.95 -1.40 2.28
CA GLY A 83 -11.98 -1.58 3.72
C GLY A 83 -11.20 -2.77 4.23
N ILE A 84 -10.71 -2.65 5.47
CA ILE A 84 -9.84 -3.65 6.10
C ILE A 84 -10.55 -4.99 6.34
N GLY A 85 -11.86 -4.95 6.59
CA GLY A 85 -12.67 -6.17 6.77
C GLY A 85 -12.65 -7.05 5.52
N GLU A 86 -12.97 -6.46 4.37
CA GLU A 86 -12.94 -7.15 3.09
C GLU A 86 -11.52 -7.57 2.70
N ALA A 87 -10.53 -6.69 2.93
CA ALA A 87 -9.14 -6.97 2.64
C ALA A 87 -8.61 -8.19 3.41
N SER A 88 -8.89 -8.28 4.71
CA SER A 88 -8.43 -9.40 5.53
C SER A 88 -9.03 -10.74 5.07
N GLN A 89 -10.27 -10.74 4.62
CA GLN A 89 -10.90 -11.91 4.01
C GLN A 89 -10.30 -12.24 2.64
N PHE A 90 -10.12 -11.21 1.80
CA PHE A 90 -9.59 -11.37 0.44
C PHE A 90 -8.17 -11.93 0.41
N TYR A 91 -7.30 -11.46 1.31
CA TYR A 91 -5.89 -11.87 1.36
C TYR A 91 -5.64 -13.10 2.23
N PHE A 92 -6.31 -13.21 3.38
CA PHE A 92 -5.92 -14.16 4.44
C PHE A 92 -7.05 -15.02 4.97
N GLN A 93 -8.29 -14.81 4.52
CA GLN A 93 -9.48 -15.53 5.02
C GLN A 93 -9.67 -15.40 6.54
N LYS A 94 -9.34 -14.23 7.09
CA LYS A 94 -9.39 -13.93 8.51
C LYS A 94 -10.19 -12.66 8.78
N SER A 95 -10.64 -12.48 10.02
CA SER A 95 -11.11 -11.18 10.49
C SER A 95 -9.93 -10.23 10.74
N PRO A 96 -10.12 -8.90 10.71
CA PRO A 96 -9.05 -7.94 10.97
C PRO A 96 -8.35 -8.14 12.32
N SER A 97 -9.08 -8.56 13.35
CA SER A 97 -8.55 -8.83 14.69
C SER A 97 -7.63 -10.06 14.78
N GLN A 98 -7.68 -10.93 13.78
CA GLN A 98 -6.89 -12.17 13.70
C GLN A 98 -5.63 -12.01 12.82
N LEU A 99 -5.43 -10.84 12.23
CA LEU A 99 -4.25 -10.59 11.41
C LEU A 99 -2.98 -10.62 12.25
N SER A 100 -2.00 -11.38 11.79
CA SER A 100 -0.66 -11.38 12.35
C SER A 100 0.10 -10.10 11.99
N LEU A 101 1.20 -9.82 12.69
CA LEU A 101 2.06 -8.67 12.39
C LEU A 101 2.54 -8.71 10.93
N ASN A 102 2.91 -9.87 10.42
CA ASN A 102 3.37 -10.02 9.03
C ASN A 102 2.28 -9.68 8.01
N GLU A 103 1.05 -10.13 8.27
CA GLU A 103 -0.09 -9.83 7.42
C GLU A 103 -0.42 -8.33 7.44
N CYS A 104 -0.33 -7.70 8.61
CA CYS A 104 -0.45 -6.23 8.73
C CYS A 104 0.67 -5.49 7.98
N LEU A 105 1.90 -5.97 8.03
CA LEU A 105 3.04 -5.40 7.28
C LEU A 105 2.81 -5.51 5.77
N PHE A 106 2.36 -6.66 5.29
CA PHE A 106 2.00 -6.85 3.89
C PHE A 106 0.92 -5.84 3.46
N LEU A 107 -0.17 -5.76 4.21
CA LEU A 107 -1.24 -4.81 3.92
C LEU A 107 -0.72 -3.37 3.91
N ALA A 108 0.06 -2.95 4.89
CA ALA A 108 0.67 -1.63 4.92
C ALA A 108 1.55 -1.36 3.68
N ASN A 109 2.26 -2.37 3.21
CA ASN A 109 3.15 -2.27 2.06
C ASN A 109 2.44 -2.19 0.71
N ILE A 110 1.20 -2.67 0.58
CA ILE A 110 0.44 -2.57 -0.67
C ILE A 110 -0.34 -1.27 -0.80
N ILE A 111 -0.56 -0.51 0.26
CA ILE A 111 -1.33 0.76 0.25
C ILE A 111 -0.94 1.71 -0.89
N PRO A 112 0.36 1.92 -1.23
CA PRO A 112 0.72 2.85 -2.31
C PRO A 112 0.26 2.43 -3.70
N SER A 113 0.03 1.13 -3.92
CA SER A 113 -0.39 0.56 -5.21
C SER A 113 -1.17 -0.74 -5.01
N PRO A 114 -2.35 -0.70 -4.38
CA PRO A 114 -3.07 -1.90 -3.94
C PRO A 114 -3.51 -2.77 -5.13
N ARG A 115 -3.90 -2.17 -6.25
CA ARG A 115 -4.27 -2.91 -7.48
C ARG A 115 -3.12 -3.67 -8.13
N LYS A 116 -1.88 -3.40 -7.70
CA LYS A 116 -0.66 -4.02 -8.24
C LYS A 116 0.01 -4.98 -7.25
N PHE A 117 -0.69 -5.43 -6.22
CA PHE A 117 -0.12 -6.30 -5.19
C PHE A 117 0.49 -7.59 -5.75
N MET A 118 -0.11 -8.17 -6.82
CA MET A 118 0.34 -9.40 -7.44
C MET A 118 1.78 -9.33 -7.97
N TYR A 119 2.26 -8.15 -8.37
CA TYR A 119 3.64 -7.98 -8.83
C TYR A 119 4.69 -8.14 -7.73
N GLN A 120 4.27 -8.19 -6.46
CA GLN A 120 5.18 -8.47 -5.35
C GLN A 120 5.53 -9.95 -5.24
N PHE A 121 4.83 -10.83 -5.95
CA PHE A 121 5.01 -12.27 -5.91
C PHE A 121 5.76 -12.79 -7.13
N ASN A 122 6.50 -13.89 -6.96
CA ASN A 122 7.13 -14.64 -8.03
C ASN A 122 6.19 -15.74 -8.58
N SER A 123 6.70 -16.54 -9.52
CA SER A 123 5.98 -17.67 -10.12
C SER A 123 5.55 -18.75 -9.14
N GLU A 124 6.20 -18.84 -7.99
CA GLU A 124 5.89 -19.79 -6.94
C GLU A 124 4.89 -19.24 -5.89
N GLY A 125 4.41 -18.00 -6.08
CA GLY A 125 3.55 -17.31 -5.11
C GLY A 125 4.29 -16.80 -3.86
N LYS A 126 5.64 -16.77 -3.89
CA LYS A 126 6.46 -16.21 -2.81
C LYS A 126 6.75 -14.74 -3.06
N LEU A 127 6.89 -13.95 -2.00
CA LEU A 127 7.28 -12.55 -2.12
C LEU A 127 8.66 -12.42 -2.78
N LYS A 128 8.76 -11.50 -3.73
CA LYS A 128 10.03 -11.16 -4.38
C LYS A 128 11.02 -10.49 -3.40
N PRO A 129 12.33 -10.59 -3.64
CA PRO A 129 13.35 -10.07 -2.73
C PRO A 129 13.18 -8.58 -2.35
N PHE A 130 12.69 -7.74 -3.27
CA PHE A 130 12.46 -6.32 -2.98
C PHE A 130 11.32 -6.11 -1.97
N ALA A 131 10.26 -6.93 -2.03
CA ALA A 131 9.14 -6.86 -1.09
C ALA A 131 9.59 -7.33 0.30
N VAL A 132 10.30 -8.45 0.38
CA VAL A 132 10.92 -8.94 1.62
C VAL A 132 11.84 -7.89 2.26
N ARG A 133 12.68 -7.23 1.45
CA ARG A 133 13.56 -6.16 1.95
C ARG A 133 12.77 -4.98 2.52
N ARG A 134 11.66 -4.63 1.90
CA ARG A 134 10.79 -3.55 2.37
C ARG A 134 10.14 -3.89 3.71
N ASP A 135 9.66 -5.12 3.87
CA ASP A 135 9.11 -5.62 5.14
C ASP A 135 10.17 -5.59 6.25
N LYS A 136 11.38 -6.08 5.98
CA LYS A 136 12.50 -6.02 6.94
C LYS A 136 12.85 -4.58 7.34
N ASN A 137 12.84 -3.65 6.39
CA ASN A 137 13.10 -2.23 6.69
C ASN A 137 12.02 -1.64 7.59
N LEU A 138 10.76 -2.01 7.38
CA LEU A 138 9.65 -1.57 8.21
C LEU A 138 9.73 -2.14 9.62
N ILE A 139 10.02 -3.43 9.75
CA ILE A 139 10.28 -4.10 11.05
C ILE A 139 11.40 -3.37 11.80
N ASN A 140 12.54 -3.13 11.15
CA ASN A 140 13.67 -2.42 11.75
C ASN A 140 13.30 -0.99 12.20
N LEU A 141 12.43 -0.32 11.45
CA LEU A 141 11.91 0.98 11.83
C LEU A 141 11.01 0.89 13.07
N MET A 142 10.15 -0.11 13.14
CA MET A 142 9.26 -0.34 14.28
C MET A 142 10.05 -0.69 15.54
N MET A 143 11.09 -1.53 15.44
CA MET A 143 12.02 -1.82 16.54
C MET A 143 12.72 -0.55 17.05
N ARG A 144 13.27 0.26 16.13
CA ARG A 144 13.92 1.53 16.51
C ARG A 144 13.00 2.53 17.18
N ARG A 145 11.69 2.45 16.90
CA ARG A 145 10.67 3.30 17.51
C ARG A 145 10.04 2.69 18.77
N GLY A 146 10.49 1.51 19.22
CA GLY A 146 9.96 0.82 20.39
C GLY A 146 8.53 0.30 20.21
N VAL A 147 8.06 0.16 18.97
CA VAL A 147 6.72 -0.37 18.68
C VAL A 147 6.68 -1.89 18.83
N ILE A 148 7.77 -2.56 18.49
CA ILE A 148 7.97 -4.00 18.67
C ILE A 148 9.28 -4.26 19.39
N VAL A 149 9.31 -5.35 20.18
CA VAL A 149 10.50 -5.73 20.95
C VAL A 149 11.52 -6.41 20.03
N PRO A 150 12.82 -6.13 20.14
CA PRO A 150 13.85 -6.94 19.51
C PRO A 150 13.68 -8.41 19.96
N ASN A 151 13.77 -9.35 19.04
CA ASN A 151 13.51 -10.79 19.23
C ASN A 151 12.02 -11.20 19.33
N ASP A 152 11.11 -10.34 18.98
CA ASP A 152 9.72 -10.73 18.79
C ASP A 152 9.63 -11.71 17.61
N THR A 153 9.36 -12.99 17.90
CA THR A 153 9.25 -14.06 16.91
C THR A 153 7.87 -14.09 16.23
N THR A 154 6.98 -13.15 16.56
CA THR A 154 5.63 -13.07 15.98
C THR A 154 5.65 -12.68 14.51
N TYR A 155 6.76 -12.12 14.02
CA TYR A 155 6.93 -11.85 12.59
C TYR A 155 7.76 -12.96 11.93
N GLN A 156 7.10 -13.84 11.23
CA GLN A 156 7.76 -14.88 10.44
C GLN A 156 7.59 -14.57 8.94
N LEU A 157 8.70 -14.51 8.22
CA LEU A 157 8.71 -14.53 6.76
C LEU A 157 8.94 -15.97 6.29
N PRO A 158 8.32 -16.40 5.21
CA PRO A 158 7.54 -15.65 4.22
C PRO A 158 6.07 -15.45 4.59
N ILE A 159 5.47 -14.40 4.02
CA ILE A 159 4.01 -14.15 4.10
C ILE A 159 3.33 -14.99 3.02
N TYR A 160 2.29 -15.72 3.40
CA TYR A 160 1.47 -16.50 2.50
C TYR A 160 0.08 -15.87 2.36
N VAL A 161 -0.28 -15.56 1.14
CA VAL A 161 -1.64 -15.16 0.80
C VAL A 161 -2.46 -16.43 0.58
N SER A 162 -3.57 -16.55 1.29
CA SER A 162 -4.41 -17.75 1.28
C SER A 162 -5.83 -17.56 0.72
N GLY A 163 -6.25 -16.30 0.58
CA GLY A 163 -7.60 -15.95 0.13
C GLY A 163 -7.73 -15.84 -1.39
N ASN A 164 -8.79 -15.19 -1.85
CA ASN A 164 -9.10 -14.99 -3.27
C ASN A 164 -8.00 -14.25 -4.03
N ALA A 165 -7.11 -13.54 -3.32
CA ALA A 165 -5.94 -12.89 -3.89
C ALA A 165 -4.99 -13.85 -4.61
N THR A 166 -4.96 -15.13 -4.23
CA THR A 166 -4.14 -16.16 -4.89
C THR A 166 -4.48 -16.33 -6.36
N ASN A 167 -5.73 -16.11 -6.75
CA ASN A 167 -6.18 -16.22 -8.14
C ASN A 167 -5.52 -15.15 -9.01
N PHE A 168 -5.36 -13.93 -8.51
CA PHE A 168 -4.68 -12.83 -9.21
C PHE A 168 -3.19 -13.11 -9.39
N ILE A 169 -2.54 -13.71 -8.41
CA ILE A 169 -1.12 -14.07 -8.49
C ILE A 169 -0.88 -15.12 -9.58
N LYS A 170 -1.71 -16.16 -9.62
CA LYS A 170 -1.61 -17.26 -10.62
C LYS A 170 -1.81 -16.76 -12.05
N ILE A 171 -2.76 -15.85 -12.28
CA ILE A 171 -3.04 -15.28 -13.60
C ILE A 171 -1.84 -14.45 -14.08
N THR A 172 -1.36 -13.54 -13.25
CA THR A 172 -0.23 -12.65 -13.62
C THR A 172 1.04 -13.44 -13.93
N VAL A 173 1.25 -14.56 -13.27
CA VAL A 173 2.41 -15.43 -13.55
C VAL A 173 2.29 -16.14 -14.89
N LYS A 174 1.11 -16.61 -15.27
CA LYS A 174 0.89 -17.23 -16.59
C LYS A 174 1.13 -16.25 -17.72
N ASP A 175 0.70 -15.01 -17.56
CA ASP A 175 0.84 -13.96 -18.60
C ASP A 175 2.29 -13.47 -18.77
N THR A 176 3.14 -13.69 -17.77
CA THR A 176 4.56 -13.29 -17.82
C THR A 176 5.49 -14.37 -18.37
N VAL A 177 5.03 -15.61 -18.47
CA VAL A 177 5.76 -16.66 -19.19
C VAL A 177 5.52 -16.45 -20.69
N LYS A 178 6.27 -15.57 -21.31
CA LYS A 178 6.41 -15.56 -22.77
C LYS A 178 6.98 -16.91 -23.17
N VAL A 179 6.20 -17.69 -23.90
CA VAL A 179 6.68 -18.86 -24.61
C VAL A 179 7.69 -18.31 -25.64
N GLU A 180 8.97 -18.53 -25.41
CA GLU A 180 9.97 -18.31 -26.46
C GLU A 180 9.59 -19.25 -27.58
N PRO A 181 9.51 -18.76 -28.83
CA PRO A 181 9.26 -19.64 -29.98
C PRO A 181 10.40 -20.65 -30.04
N THR A 182 10.09 -21.91 -29.90
CA THR A 182 11.00 -23.01 -30.13
C THR A 182 11.43 -22.91 -31.59
N THR A 183 12.66 -22.54 -31.82
CA THR A 183 13.30 -22.62 -33.15
C THR A 183 13.30 -24.08 -33.51
N ILE A 184 12.47 -24.44 -34.49
CA ILE A 184 12.51 -25.75 -35.12
C ILE A 184 13.78 -25.71 -35.97
N GLU A 185 14.81 -26.43 -35.54
CA GLU A 185 15.95 -26.73 -36.40
C GLU A 185 15.41 -27.59 -37.53
N GLU A 186 15.40 -27.03 -38.75
CA GLU A 186 15.19 -27.79 -39.99
C GLU A 186 16.36 -28.76 -40.11
N PHE A 187 16.07 -30.04 -40.00
CA PHE A 187 16.99 -31.08 -40.45
C PHE A 187 16.90 -31.16 -41.97
N ASP A 188 17.91 -30.63 -42.67
CA ASP A 188 18.16 -30.90 -44.07
C ASP A 188 18.58 -32.37 -44.25
N PHE A 189 17.88 -33.07 -45.17
CA PHE A 189 18.27 -34.36 -45.71
C PHE A 189 18.99 -34.14 -47.03
#